data_a64e250367092b1fcad387624ecc609f
#
_entry.id   a64e250367092b1fcad387624ecc609f
#
_cell.length_a   1.000
_cell.length_b   1.000
_cell.length_c   1.000
_cell.angle_alpha   90.00
_cell.angle_beta   90.00
_cell.angle_gamma   90.00
#
_symmetry.space_group_name_H-M   'P 1'
#
loop_
_entity.id
_entity.type
_entity.pdbx_description
1 polymer ?
#
loop_
_entity_poly.entity_id
_entity_poly.type
_entity_poly.pdbx_seq_one_letter_code
_entity_poly.pdbx_strand_id
1 'polypeptide(L)'
;MSDITRREFIRRSLILSAGASLIISCEDNENIPSNPISSSPGMLSSNGNSKKIIVIGAGMSGLVAAYELVRAGHDVTILEARDRIGGRVLTIRSPFSNNHFAEGGAARIKPSHNLTIGYANHFNLNLDPFYATSRDFV
;
A
#
# COMPACT_ATOMS: atom_id res chain seq x y z
N MET A 1 -23.91 -10.29 -20.59
CA MET A 1 -22.76 -9.44 -20.22
C MET A 1 -21.53 -10.28 -20.49
N SER A 2 -20.69 -9.91 -21.47
CA SER A 2 -19.50 -10.69 -21.83
C SER A 2 -18.41 -10.41 -20.78
N ASP A 3 -17.88 -11.48 -20.20
CA ASP A 3 -16.77 -11.40 -19.26
C ASP A 3 -15.55 -10.81 -19.96
N ILE A 4 -15.14 -9.64 -19.48
CA ILE A 4 -13.92 -8.96 -19.96
C ILE A 4 -12.74 -9.68 -19.35
N THR A 5 -11.87 -10.28 -20.19
CA THR A 5 -10.65 -10.93 -19.70
C THR A 5 -9.66 -9.90 -19.12
N ARG A 6 -8.80 -10.32 -18.17
CA ARG A 6 -7.73 -9.48 -17.58
C ARG A 6 -6.92 -8.73 -18.65
N ARG A 7 -6.61 -9.41 -19.76
CA ARG A 7 -5.81 -8.87 -20.87
C ARG A 7 -6.57 -7.76 -21.60
N GLU A 8 -7.88 -7.92 -21.76
CA GLU A 8 -8.74 -6.95 -22.42
C GLU A 8 -8.99 -5.72 -21.58
N PHE A 9 -9.12 -5.90 -20.26
CA PHE A 9 -9.22 -4.80 -19.31
C PHE A 9 -7.95 -3.93 -19.35
N ILE A 10 -6.76 -4.55 -19.25
CA ILE A 10 -5.48 -3.84 -19.30
C ILE A 10 -5.31 -3.13 -20.64
N ARG A 11 -5.66 -3.79 -21.76
CA ARG A 11 -5.55 -3.20 -23.10
C ARG A 11 -6.48 -2.01 -23.29
N ARG A 12 -7.71 -2.07 -22.79
CA ARG A 12 -8.67 -0.96 -22.84
C ARG A 12 -8.27 0.19 -21.92
N SER A 13 -7.69 -0.07 -20.76
CA SER A 13 -7.15 0.95 -19.86
C SER A 13 -5.96 1.68 -20.48
N LEU A 14 -5.09 0.99 -21.22
CA LEU A 14 -3.96 1.58 -21.94
C LEU A 14 -4.41 2.45 -23.14
N ILE A 15 -5.50 2.12 -23.82
CA ILE A 15 -6.01 2.89 -24.96
C ILE A 15 -6.67 4.20 -24.47
N LEU A 16 -7.30 4.23 -23.30
CA LEU A 16 -7.84 5.46 -22.71
C LEU A 16 -6.75 6.42 -22.22
N SER A 17 -5.53 5.95 -21.98
CA SER A 17 -4.38 6.76 -21.55
C SER A 17 -3.56 7.33 -22.73
N ALA A 18 -3.86 6.96 -23.97
CA ALA A 18 -3.14 7.43 -25.15
C ALA A 18 -3.37 8.91 -25.49
N GLY A 19 -4.17 9.64 -24.71
CA GLY A 19 -4.37 11.09 -24.81
C GLY A 19 -3.53 11.94 -23.85
N ALA A 20 -2.80 11.34 -22.92
CA ALA A 20 -1.90 12.05 -22.03
C ALA A 20 -0.63 11.20 -21.86
N SER A 21 0.39 11.57 -22.61
CA SER A 21 1.74 11.01 -22.47
C SER A 21 2.32 11.43 -21.12
N LEU A 22 1.95 10.70 -20.06
CA LEU A 22 2.73 10.65 -18.83
C LEU A 22 3.54 9.36 -18.87
N ILE A 23 4.64 9.40 -19.64
CA ILE A 23 5.77 8.53 -19.37
C ILE A 23 6.31 9.02 -18.03
N ILE A 24 5.87 8.42 -16.93
CA ILE A 24 6.60 8.50 -15.68
C ILE A 24 7.77 7.57 -15.86
N SER A 25 8.83 8.10 -16.50
CA SER A 25 10.17 7.59 -16.33
C SER A 25 10.47 7.67 -14.83
N CYS A 26 10.87 6.57 -14.22
CA CYS A 26 11.61 6.62 -12.97
C CYS A 26 13.01 7.18 -13.32
N GLU A 27 13.08 8.47 -13.56
CA GLU A 27 14.33 9.19 -13.42
C GLU A 27 14.54 9.34 -11.92
N ASP A 28 15.70 8.89 -11.47
CA ASP A 28 16.24 9.19 -10.15
C ASP A 28 16.49 10.70 -10.09
N ASN A 29 15.42 11.46 -9.96
CA ASN A 29 15.49 12.90 -9.80
C ASN A 29 15.74 13.18 -8.30
N GLU A 30 17.01 13.41 -7.98
CA GLU A 30 17.48 13.81 -6.64
C GLU A 30 16.88 15.14 -6.15
N ASN A 31 16.00 15.77 -6.93
CA ASN A 31 15.21 16.94 -6.57
C ASN A 31 13.79 16.59 -6.15
N ILE A 32 13.61 15.61 -5.28
CA ILE A 32 12.41 15.55 -4.46
C ILE A 32 12.48 16.77 -3.54
N PRO A 33 11.56 17.75 -3.64
CA PRO A 33 11.56 18.88 -2.74
C PRO A 33 11.52 18.29 -1.33
N SER A 34 12.50 18.66 -0.51
CA SER A 34 12.63 18.29 0.89
C SER A 34 11.57 18.99 1.76
N ASN A 35 10.34 19.07 1.26
CA ASN A 35 9.21 19.33 2.10
C ASN A 35 9.10 18.12 3.02
N PRO A 36 9.27 18.25 4.32
CA PRO A 36 9.05 17.15 5.23
C PRO A 36 7.60 16.74 5.02
N ILE A 37 7.40 15.61 4.30
CA ILE A 37 6.11 14.95 4.28
C ILE A 37 5.86 14.69 5.76
N SER A 38 4.93 15.42 6.34
CA SER A 38 4.56 15.25 7.73
C SER A 38 4.35 13.74 7.94
N SER A 39 5.14 13.14 8.81
CA SER A 39 5.15 11.70 9.06
C SER A 39 3.89 11.22 9.79
N SER A 40 2.87 12.07 9.88
CA SER A 40 1.64 11.79 10.60
C SER A 40 0.55 11.31 9.64
N PRO A 41 -0.12 10.17 9.92
CA PRO A 41 -1.35 9.78 9.24
C PRO A 41 -2.43 10.85 9.35
N GLY A 42 -3.25 11.04 8.32
CA GLY A 42 -4.36 12.00 8.35
C GLY A 42 -4.07 13.34 7.71
N MET A 43 -3.24 13.36 6.67
CA MET A 43 -2.81 14.59 5.99
C MET A 43 -3.87 15.19 5.07
N LEU A 44 -4.85 14.41 4.63
CA LEU A 44 -5.88 14.93 3.75
C LEU A 44 -6.96 15.65 4.56
N SER A 45 -7.17 16.92 4.24
CA SER A 45 -8.25 17.71 4.82
C SER A 45 -9.51 17.58 3.97
N SER A 46 -10.66 17.46 4.63
CA SER A 46 -11.95 17.51 3.94
C SER A 46 -12.22 18.92 3.42
N ASN A 47 -12.33 19.06 2.11
CA ASN A 47 -12.71 20.32 1.46
C ASN A 47 -14.24 20.47 1.30
N GLY A 48 -15.04 19.75 2.07
CA GLY A 48 -16.48 19.89 2.12
C GLY A 48 -17.29 19.16 1.05
N ASN A 49 -16.69 18.74 -0.06
CA ASN A 49 -17.38 18.00 -1.13
C ASN A 49 -16.94 16.54 -1.17
N SER A 50 -17.80 15.64 -0.67
CA SER A 50 -17.60 14.21 -0.80
C SER A 50 -17.61 13.78 -2.28
N LYS A 51 -16.65 12.94 -2.66
CA LYS A 51 -16.56 12.35 -4.01
C LYS A 51 -16.62 10.84 -3.91
N LYS A 52 -17.12 10.20 -4.95
CA LYS A 52 -16.99 8.75 -5.12
C LYS A 52 -15.66 8.45 -5.79
N ILE A 53 -14.82 7.68 -5.14
CA ILE A 53 -13.46 7.39 -5.58
C ILE A 53 -13.26 5.87 -5.65
N ILE A 54 -12.68 5.39 -6.75
CA ILE A 54 -12.31 3.99 -6.90
C ILE A 54 -10.78 3.89 -6.78
N VAL A 55 -10.32 3.09 -5.83
CA VAL A 55 -8.91 2.74 -5.66
C VAL A 55 -8.68 1.35 -6.26
N ILE A 56 -7.74 1.23 -7.18
CA ILE A 56 -7.41 -0.04 -7.85
C ILE A 56 -6.22 -0.69 -7.16
N GLY A 57 -6.48 -1.84 -6.55
CA GLY A 57 -5.52 -2.65 -5.81
C GLY A 57 -5.56 -2.42 -4.30
N ALA A 58 -5.68 -3.52 -3.54
CA ALA A 58 -5.66 -3.55 -2.08
C ALA A 58 -4.27 -3.94 -1.52
N GLY A 59 -3.21 -3.51 -2.18
CA GLY A 59 -1.86 -3.51 -1.62
C GLY A 59 -1.69 -2.38 -0.60
N MET A 60 -0.53 -2.32 0.07
CA MET A 60 -0.27 -1.31 1.12
C MET A 60 -0.56 0.12 0.66
N SER A 61 -0.10 0.51 -0.52
CA SER A 61 -0.31 1.87 -1.05
C SER A 61 -1.79 2.17 -1.31
N GLY A 62 -2.55 1.20 -1.88
CA GLY A 62 -3.98 1.38 -2.13
C GLY A 62 -4.79 1.45 -0.83
N LEU A 63 -4.44 0.63 0.16
CA LEU A 63 -5.09 0.66 1.48
C LEU A 63 -4.85 1.99 2.20
N VAL A 64 -3.61 2.49 2.18
CA VAL A 64 -3.27 3.79 2.77
C VAL A 64 -3.99 4.92 2.04
N ALA A 65 -3.99 4.93 0.70
CA ALA A 65 -4.71 5.94 -0.08
C ALA A 65 -6.21 5.94 0.25
N ALA A 66 -6.83 4.76 0.29
CA ALA A 66 -8.24 4.63 0.64
C ALA A 66 -8.53 5.10 2.07
N TYR A 67 -7.67 4.75 3.02
CA TYR A 67 -7.79 5.18 4.41
C TYR A 67 -7.79 6.70 4.54
N GLU A 68 -6.81 7.37 3.91
CA GLU A 68 -6.72 8.82 3.93
C GLU A 68 -7.92 9.51 3.24
N LEU A 69 -8.36 8.97 2.11
CA LEU A 69 -9.52 9.50 1.38
C LEU A 69 -10.82 9.35 2.16
N VAL A 70 -11.02 8.21 2.83
CA VAL A 70 -12.19 8.02 3.73
C VAL A 70 -12.14 9.03 4.88
N ARG A 71 -10.98 9.23 5.49
CA ARG A 71 -10.81 10.24 6.55
C ARG A 71 -11.07 11.67 6.06
N ALA A 72 -10.75 11.94 4.80
CA ALA A 72 -11.08 13.21 4.15
C ALA A 72 -12.57 13.35 3.78
N GLY A 73 -13.42 12.38 4.09
CA GLY A 73 -14.88 12.45 3.89
C GLY A 73 -15.35 11.98 2.52
N HIS A 74 -14.52 11.24 1.78
CA HIS A 74 -14.89 10.69 0.47
C HIS A 74 -15.55 9.30 0.60
N ASP A 75 -16.38 8.95 -0.39
CA ASP A 75 -16.94 7.61 -0.57
C ASP A 75 -15.98 6.76 -1.41
N VAL A 76 -15.29 5.80 -0.78
CA VAL A 76 -14.18 5.08 -1.40
C VAL A 76 -14.51 3.61 -1.59
N THR A 77 -14.35 3.12 -2.81
CA THR A 77 -14.43 1.71 -3.16
C THR A 77 -13.06 1.19 -3.58
N ILE A 78 -12.60 0.08 -2.99
CA ILE A 78 -11.35 -0.58 -3.38
C ILE A 78 -11.68 -1.78 -4.25
N LEU A 79 -11.02 -1.89 -5.41
CA LEU A 79 -11.09 -3.04 -6.30
C LEU A 79 -9.78 -3.82 -6.21
N GLU A 80 -9.86 -5.10 -5.80
CA GLU A 80 -8.72 -6.01 -5.75
C GLU A 80 -8.93 -7.17 -6.71
N ALA A 81 -7.88 -7.54 -7.44
CA ALA A 81 -7.94 -8.59 -8.44
C ALA A 81 -7.73 -9.99 -7.86
N ARG A 82 -7.18 -10.10 -6.66
CA ARG A 82 -6.96 -11.35 -5.93
C ARG A 82 -8.06 -11.55 -4.90
N ASP A 83 -8.13 -12.75 -4.38
CA ASP A 83 -9.00 -13.14 -3.25
C ASP A 83 -8.47 -12.70 -1.87
N ARG A 84 -7.38 -11.93 -1.85
CA ARG A 84 -6.75 -11.41 -0.63
C ARG A 84 -6.24 -9.97 -0.78
N ILE A 85 -6.19 -9.27 0.32
CA ILE A 85 -5.57 -7.95 0.46
C ILE A 85 -4.06 -8.07 0.78
N GLY A 86 -3.36 -6.95 0.84
CA GLY A 86 -1.97 -6.84 1.28
C GLY A 86 -0.94 -6.80 0.14
N GLY A 87 -1.28 -7.31 -1.06
CA GLY A 87 -0.36 -7.29 -2.21
C GLY A 87 0.95 -8.04 -1.92
N ARG A 88 2.08 -7.32 -1.85
CA ARG A 88 3.42 -7.84 -1.53
C ARG A 88 3.66 -8.07 -0.04
N VAL A 89 2.73 -7.70 0.83
CA VAL A 89 2.73 -8.11 2.24
C VAL A 89 1.92 -9.39 2.32
N LEU A 90 2.57 -10.48 2.71
CA LEU A 90 1.97 -11.82 2.73
C LEU A 90 2.61 -12.66 3.82
N THR A 91 1.82 -13.01 4.82
CA THR A 91 2.20 -13.98 5.86
C THR A 91 1.62 -15.35 5.50
N ILE A 92 2.46 -16.35 5.35
CA ILE A 92 2.10 -17.74 5.04
C ILE A 92 2.03 -18.51 6.36
N ARG A 93 0.84 -19.01 6.70
CA ARG A 93 0.61 -19.76 7.94
C ARG A 93 0.47 -21.25 7.73
N SER A 94 0.05 -21.68 6.54
CA SER A 94 -0.03 -23.10 6.19
C SER A 94 1.17 -23.47 5.28
N PRO A 95 1.83 -24.63 5.47
CA PRO A 95 1.46 -25.78 6.32
C PRO A 95 2.05 -25.77 7.73
N PHE A 96 2.46 -24.64 8.24
CA PHE A 96 3.14 -24.56 9.55
C PHE A 96 2.21 -24.91 10.72
N SER A 97 2.77 -25.55 11.77
CA SER A 97 2.11 -25.87 13.04
C SER A 97 2.62 -24.95 14.16
N ASN A 98 2.02 -25.04 15.36
CA ASN A 98 2.45 -24.30 16.56
C ASN A 98 2.57 -22.78 16.37
N ASN A 99 1.65 -22.19 15.61
CA ASN A 99 1.65 -20.76 15.30
C ASN A 99 2.89 -20.24 14.52
N HIS A 100 3.71 -21.14 13.99
CA HIS A 100 4.78 -20.73 13.09
C HIS A 100 4.22 -20.16 11.79
N PHE A 101 4.98 -19.29 11.17
CA PHE A 101 4.64 -18.66 9.90
C PHE A 101 5.90 -18.30 9.12
N ALA A 102 5.73 -18.01 7.85
CA ALA A 102 6.79 -17.45 7.02
C ALA A 102 6.28 -16.19 6.31
N GLU A 103 7.14 -15.21 6.19
CA GLU A 103 6.85 -14.02 5.40
C GLU A 103 7.19 -14.28 3.93
N GLY A 104 6.13 -14.34 3.10
CA GLY A 104 6.23 -14.56 1.65
C GLY A 104 6.44 -13.26 0.87
N GLY A 105 6.72 -12.14 1.55
CA GLY A 105 6.86 -10.83 0.94
C GLY A 105 7.68 -9.87 1.78
N ALA A 106 7.14 -8.67 2.04
CA ALA A 106 7.80 -7.65 2.83
C ALA A 106 7.87 -8.08 4.30
N ALA A 107 9.08 -8.14 4.86
CA ALA A 107 9.33 -8.59 6.23
C ALA A 107 10.10 -7.58 7.09
N ARG A 108 10.67 -6.54 6.48
CA ARG A 108 11.55 -5.59 7.19
C ARG A 108 11.11 -4.16 7.01
N ILE A 109 11.15 -3.40 8.10
CA ILE A 109 10.92 -1.95 8.11
C ILE A 109 12.22 -1.30 8.59
N LYS A 110 12.77 -0.38 7.78
CA LYS A 110 13.95 0.38 8.16
C LYS A 110 13.54 1.57 9.06
N PRO A 111 14.42 2.00 9.98
CA PRO A 111 14.15 3.21 10.79
C PRO A 111 13.88 4.48 9.97
N SER A 112 14.38 4.53 8.72
CA SER A 112 14.14 5.63 7.79
C SER A 112 12.77 5.61 7.11
N HIS A 113 11.97 4.53 7.27
CA HIS A 113 10.64 4.43 6.70
C HIS A 113 9.59 5.16 7.56
N ASN A 114 9.73 6.47 7.69
CA ASN A 114 8.97 7.31 8.62
C ASN A 114 7.46 7.16 8.46
N LEU A 115 6.94 7.12 7.22
CA LEU A 115 5.50 6.92 6.97
C LEU A 115 5.03 5.56 7.46
N THR A 116 5.77 4.49 7.16
CA THR A 116 5.40 3.13 7.59
C THR A 116 5.38 3.03 9.11
N ILE A 117 6.40 3.59 9.77
CA ILE A 117 6.47 3.63 11.24
C ILE A 117 5.34 4.51 11.81
N GLY A 118 5.05 5.64 11.17
CA GLY A 118 3.94 6.51 11.54
C GLY A 118 2.60 5.79 11.52
N TYR A 119 2.31 5.01 10.47
CA TYR A 119 1.09 4.21 10.41
C TYR A 119 1.10 3.04 11.40
N ALA A 120 2.24 2.36 11.61
CA ALA A 120 2.35 1.32 12.63
C ALA A 120 1.99 1.87 14.02
N ASN A 121 2.55 3.01 14.39
CA ASN A 121 2.23 3.68 15.65
C ASN A 121 0.77 4.14 15.72
N HIS A 122 0.25 4.69 14.63
CA HIS A 122 -1.15 5.14 14.54
C HIS A 122 -2.15 4.00 14.78
N PHE A 123 -1.84 2.81 14.28
CA PHE A 123 -2.65 1.62 14.47
C PHE A 123 -2.24 0.78 15.70
N ASN A 124 -1.36 1.29 16.56
CA ASN A 124 -0.82 0.60 17.74
C ASN A 124 -0.23 -0.78 17.42
N LEU A 125 0.46 -0.88 16.27
CA LEU A 125 1.16 -2.10 15.88
C LEU A 125 2.55 -2.13 16.50
N ASN A 126 2.88 -3.20 17.22
CA ASN A 126 4.21 -3.40 17.77
C ASN A 126 5.18 -3.75 16.65
N LEU A 127 6.36 -3.15 16.69
CA LEU A 127 7.47 -3.47 15.80
C LEU A 127 8.53 -4.21 16.61
N ASP A 128 8.78 -5.45 16.24
CA ASP A 128 9.80 -6.29 16.88
C ASP A 128 11.14 -6.16 16.16
N PRO A 129 12.29 -6.26 16.90
CA PRO A 129 13.60 -6.34 16.28
C PRO A 129 13.66 -7.53 15.32
N PHE A 130 14.12 -7.30 14.08
CA PHE A 130 14.20 -8.35 13.06
C PHE A 130 15.26 -9.40 13.40
N TYR A 131 16.30 -9.01 14.11
CA TYR A 131 17.34 -9.90 14.60
C TYR A 131 17.26 -9.99 16.13
N ALA A 132 17.33 -11.20 16.65
CA ALA A 132 17.52 -11.37 18.08
C ALA A 132 18.82 -10.68 18.51
N THR A 133 18.77 -9.91 19.59
CA THR A 133 19.93 -9.19 20.14
C THR A 133 20.90 -10.13 20.85
N SER A 134 20.50 -11.37 21.17
CA SER A 134 21.35 -12.43 21.70
C SER A 134 21.79 -13.36 20.56
N ARG A 135 23.11 -13.61 20.48
CA ARG A 135 23.72 -14.53 19.50
C ARG A 135 23.57 -16.00 19.93
N ASP A 136 22.49 -16.38 20.50
CA ASP A 136 22.24 -17.78 20.87
C ASP A 136 21.65 -18.51 19.66
N PHE A 137 22.52 -18.74 18.66
CA PHE A 137 22.28 -19.81 17.69
C PHE A 137 22.63 -21.14 18.38
N VAL A 138 21.62 -21.90 18.73
CA VAL A 138 21.76 -23.31 19.11
C VAL A 138 21.80 -24.14 17.86
#